data_800c29643e451a799e8a5b58197fba30
#
_entry.id   800c29643e451a799e8a5b58197fba30
#
_cell.length_a   1.000
_cell.length_b   1.000
_cell.length_c   1.000
_cell.angle_alpha   90.00
_cell.angle_beta   90.00
_cell.angle_gamma   90.00
#
_symmetry.space_group_name_H-M   'P 1'
#
loop_
_entity.id
_entity.type
_entity.pdbx_description
1 polymer ?
#
loop_
_entity_poly.entity_id
_entity_poly.type
_entity_poly.pdbx_seq_one_letter_code
_entity_poly.pdbx_strand_id
1 'polypeptide(L)'
;SKEAVIENVSSYADAVAKLKPDFAFFQEVDFDGTRSYHVDQRPFLLITLQSEDIPLVYTFAQNYDSPYLFYPILEPHGKNKAGLLTVSTMQITKSIRRSLPIEGGFMKLLDLDRCYSVNRIPTENGKELLLYNLHLSAYTSDPKTADNQLRMLFDDMKTEYDAGNYIVAGGDFNKDLLGNSAEIFGHEELEDNWAKPISDELIPDFMQLIAPFDESDPVPSCRNADQPYSESNFVVTVDGFLVSDNVTVEDALVLDTGFKWSDHNPVYMDFSLK
;
A
#
# COMPACT_ATOMS: atom_id res chain seq x y z
N SER A 1 -11.62 -14.05 -16.15
CA SER A 1 -10.80 -15.19 -16.60
C SER A 1 -9.37 -15.07 -16.11
N LYS A 2 -8.61 -16.17 -16.13
CA LYS A 2 -7.18 -16.15 -15.79
C LYS A 2 -6.39 -15.19 -16.68
N GLU A 3 -6.69 -15.18 -17.97
CA GLU A 3 -6.04 -14.32 -18.95
C GLU A 3 -6.23 -12.84 -18.61
N ALA A 4 -7.43 -12.44 -18.23
CA ALA A 4 -7.71 -11.06 -17.83
C ALA A 4 -6.97 -10.66 -16.53
N VAL A 5 -6.83 -11.57 -15.57
CA VAL A 5 -6.04 -11.32 -14.36
C VAL A 5 -4.57 -11.11 -14.71
N ILE A 6 -4.00 -11.98 -15.55
CA ILE A 6 -2.60 -11.88 -15.98
C ILE A 6 -2.38 -10.59 -16.76
N GLU A 7 -3.29 -10.25 -17.69
CA GLU A 7 -3.21 -9.02 -18.48
C GLU A 7 -3.24 -7.78 -17.58
N ASN A 8 -4.18 -7.71 -16.63
CA ASN A 8 -4.29 -6.58 -15.71
C ASN A 8 -3.04 -6.42 -14.85
N VAL A 9 -2.56 -7.51 -14.24
CA VAL A 9 -1.37 -7.48 -13.38
C VAL A 9 -0.13 -7.06 -14.16
N SER A 10 0.06 -7.63 -15.37
CA SER A 10 1.20 -7.29 -16.21
C SER A 10 1.14 -5.85 -16.73
N SER A 11 -0.04 -5.37 -17.11
CA SER A 11 -0.23 -3.99 -17.57
C SER A 11 -0.02 -2.97 -16.45
N TYR A 12 -0.47 -3.29 -15.23
CA TYR A 12 -0.22 -2.47 -14.05
C TYR A 12 1.28 -2.41 -13.73
N ALA A 13 1.96 -3.56 -13.75
CA ALA A 13 3.41 -3.64 -13.55
C ALA A 13 4.20 -2.89 -14.64
N ASP A 14 3.75 -2.93 -15.90
CA ASP A 14 4.35 -2.16 -16.99
C ASP A 14 4.24 -0.64 -16.77
N ALA A 15 3.09 -0.18 -16.27
CA ALA A 15 2.93 1.23 -15.91
C ALA A 15 3.90 1.65 -14.80
N VAL A 16 4.07 0.82 -13.76
CA VAL A 16 5.04 1.05 -12.69
C VAL A 16 6.49 0.99 -13.20
N ALA A 17 6.81 0.01 -14.05
CA ALA A 17 8.17 -0.17 -14.60
C ALA A 17 8.64 1.05 -15.41
N LYS A 18 7.74 1.78 -16.07
CA LYS A 18 8.06 3.02 -16.81
C LYS A 18 8.59 4.14 -15.91
N LEU A 19 8.25 4.13 -14.63
CA LEU A 19 8.81 5.06 -13.65
C LEU A 19 10.25 4.70 -13.26
N LYS A 20 10.74 3.50 -13.61
CA LYS A 20 12.08 2.97 -13.27
C LYS A 20 12.36 3.07 -11.75
N PRO A 21 11.49 2.54 -10.89
CA PRO A 21 11.65 2.68 -9.45
C PRO A 21 12.84 1.88 -8.94
N ASP A 22 13.56 2.43 -7.95
CA ASP A 22 14.55 1.68 -7.18
C ASP A 22 13.88 0.68 -6.23
N PHE A 23 12.69 1.05 -5.75
CA PHE A 23 11.86 0.24 -4.86
C PHE A 23 10.40 0.26 -5.33
N ALA A 24 9.72 -0.88 -5.23
CA ALA A 24 8.28 -0.97 -5.48
C ALA A 24 7.58 -1.79 -4.39
N PHE A 25 6.45 -1.27 -3.90
CA PHE A 25 5.61 -1.90 -2.90
C PHE A 25 4.26 -2.24 -3.52
N PHE A 26 3.89 -3.50 -3.47
CA PHE A 26 2.58 -3.97 -3.92
C PHE A 26 1.82 -4.57 -2.76
N GLN A 27 0.56 -4.22 -2.66
CA GLN A 27 -0.40 -4.75 -1.70
C GLN A 27 -1.40 -5.65 -2.42
N GLU A 28 -2.12 -6.48 -1.68
CA GLU A 28 -3.12 -7.41 -2.21
C GLU A 28 -2.63 -8.33 -3.34
N VAL A 29 -1.35 -8.69 -3.33
CA VAL A 29 -0.80 -9.59 -4.34
C VAL A 29 -1.27 -11.01 -4.06
N ASP A 30 -2.24 -11.47 -4.83
CA ASP A 30 -2.77 -12.82 -4.72
C ASP A 30 -1.75 -13.85 -5.19
N PHE A 31 -1.63 -14.95 -4.45
CA PHE A 31 -0.84 -16.10 -4.88
C PHE A 31 -1.65 -17.41 -4.92
N ASP A 32 -2.81 -17.46 -4.26
CA ASP A 32 -3.79 -18.53 -4.37
C ASP A 32 -5.17 -18.01 -3.93
N GLY A 33 -5.94 -17.48 -4.87
CA GLY A 33 -7.24 -16.91 -4.57
C GLY A 33 -8.30 -17.26 -5.61
N THR A 34 -9.52 -17.53 -5.16
CA THR A 34 -10.66 -17.78 -6.04
C THR A 34 -10.95 -16.55 -6.90
N ARG A 35 -10.86 -15.34 -6.31
CA ARG A 35 -11.08 -14.06 -7.00
C ARG A 35 -10.09 -13.83 -8.15
N SER A 36 -8.87 -14.34 -8.02
CA SER A 36 -7.82 -14.27 -9.04
C SER A 36 -7.70 -15.53 -9.89
N TYR A 37 -8.70 -16.41 -9.87
CA TYR A 37 -8.70 -17.69 -10.59
C TYR A 37 -7.48 -18.56 -10.26
N HIS A 38 -6.98 -18.49 -9.02
CA HIS A 38 -5.77 -19.18 -8.54
C HIS A 38 -4.49 -18.82 -9.32
N VAL A 39 -4.44 -17.62 -9.88
CA VAL A 39 -3.23 -17.08 -10.50
C VAL A 39 -2.30 -16.57 -9.41
N ASP A 40 -1.06 -17.08 -9.39
CA ASP A 40 0.01 -16.46 -8.62
C ASP A 40 0.48 -15.22 -9.38
N GLN A 41 0.20 -14.04 -8.82
CA GLN A 41 0.49 -12.75 -9.47
C GLN A 41 1.96 -12.35 -9.36
N ARG A 42 2.70 -12.89 -8.37
CA ARG A 42 4.10 -12.52 -8.09
C ARG A 42 5.04 -12.66 -9.29
N PRO A 43 5.06 -13.80 -10.04
CA PRO A 43 5.92 -13.93 -11.20
C PRO A 43 5.67 -12.88 -12.29
N PHE A 44 4.41 -12.51 -12.53
CA PHE A 44 4.05 -11.53 -13.54
C PHE A 44 4.53 -10.13 -13.19
N LEU A 45 4.39 -9.73 -11.90
CA LEU A 45 4.95 -8.47 -11.40
C LEU A 45 6.47 -8.45 -11.54
N LEU A 46 7.15 -9.50 -11.08
CA LEU A 46 8.61 -9.58 -11.07
C LEU A 46 9.21 -9.61 -12.48
N ILE A 47 8.66 -10.40 -13.40
CA ILE A 47 9.14 -10.49 -14.79
C ILE A 47 8.99 -9.13 -15.48
N THR A 48 7.88 -8.44 -15.28
CA THR A 48 7.62 -7.15 -15.93
C THR A 48 8.53 -6.04 -15.38
N LEU A 49 8.83 -6.07 -14.09
CA LEU A 49 9.73 -5.09 -13.45
C LEU A 49 11.21 -5.38 -13.72
N GLN A 50 11.56 -6.63 -14.08
CA GLN A 50 12.93 -7.02 -14.32
C GLN A 50 13.49 -6.31 -15.56
N SER A 51 14.55 -5.53 -15.38
CA SER A 51 15.37 -5.03 -16.50
C SER A 51 16.51 -6.01 -16.82
N GLU A 52 17.04 -5.96 -18.04
CA GLU A 52 18.16 -6.82 -18.42
C GLU A 52 19.44 -6.52 -17.65
N ASP A 53 19.61 -5.28 -17.21
CA ASP A 53 20.86 -4.78 -16.64
C ASP A 53 20.89 -4.73 -15.11
N ILE A 54 19.73 -4.75 -14.45
CA ILE A 54 19.63 -4.56 -12.99
C ILE A 54 18.90 -5.75 -12.37
N PRO A 55 19.61 -6.58 -11.57
CA PRO A 55 18.95 -7.67 -10.88
C PRO A 55 17.98 -7.14 -9.83
N LEU A 56 16.79 -7.74 -9.75
CA LEU A 56 15.83 -7.47 -8.71
C LEU A 56 15.97 -8.44 -7.54
N VAL A 57 15.84 -7.93 -6.33
CA VAL A 57 15.58 -8.71 -5.12
C VAL A 57 14.19 -8.41 -4.62
N TYR A 58 13.55 -9.37 -3.99
CA TYR A 58 12.21 -9.19 -3.48
C TYR A 58 11.97 -9.94 -2.18
N THR A 59 10.97 -9.48 -1.44
CA THR A 59 10.44 -10.15 -0.25
C THR A 59 8.93 -10.19 -0.33
N PHE A 60 8.33 -11.20 0.29
CA PHE A 60 6.89 -11.38 0.31
C PHE A 60 6.40 -11.68 1.73
N ALA A 61 5.43 -10.90 2.21
CA ALA A 61 4.81 -11.07 3.51
C ALA A 61 3.31 -11.34 3.32
N GLN A 62 2.86 -12.55 3.64
CA GLN A 62 1.44 -12.87 3.61
C GLN A 62 0.69 -12.02 4.63
N ASN A 63 -0.33 -11.28 4.18
CA ASN A 63 -1.16 -10.41 5.02
C ASN A 63 -2.65 -10.76 4.97
N TYR A 64 -3.02 -11.81 4.23
CA TYR A 64 -4.39 -12.30 4.15
C TYR A 64 -4.42 -13.81 3.87
N ASP A 65 -5.15 -14.55 4.70
CA ASP A 65 -5.41 -15.99 4.51
C ASP A 65 -6.84 -16.31 4.96
N SER A 66 -7.78 -16.25 4.03
CA SER A 66 -9.16 -16.63 4.29
C SER A 66 -9.49 -17.97 3.65
N PRO A 67 -9.94 -18.97 4.41
CA PRO A 67 -10.36 -20.25 3.86
C PRO A 67 -11.61 -20.11 2.98
N TYR A 68 -12.47 -19.15 3.28
CA TYR A 68 -13.64 -18.83 2.47
C TYR A 68 -14.22 -17.45 2.83
N LEU A 69 -14.23 -16.53 1.89
CA LEU A 69 -14.87 -15.23 2.04
C LEU A 69 -16.25 -15.26 1.40
N PHE A 70 -17.31 -15.20 2.22
CA PHE A 70 -18.71 -15.23 1.80
C PHE A 70 -19.19 -13.92 1.17
N TYR A 71 -18.40 -12.89 1.19
CA TYR A 71 -18.74 -11.57 0.70
C TYR A 71 -18.06 -11.31 -0.67
N PRO A 72 -18.72 -10.64 -1.65
CA PRO A 72 -20.16 -10.29 -1.64
C PRO A 72 -21.07 -11.53 -1.67
N ILE A 73 -22.27 -11.44 -1.06
CA ILE A 73 -23.17 -12.61 -0.89
C ILE A 73 -23.58 -13.25 -2.22
N LEU A 74 -23.71 -12.44 -3.28
CA LEU A 74 -24.13 -12.91 -4.62
C LEU A 74 -22.96 -13.45 -5.45
N GLU A 75 -21.73 -12.99 -5.16
CA GLU A 75 -20.50 -13.44 -5.83
C GLU A 75 -19.37 -13.59 -4.78
N PRO A 76 -19.42 -14.63 -3.93
CA PRO A 76 -18.45 -14.77 -2.85
C PRO A 76 -17.03 -14.95 -3.38
N HIS A 77 -16.06 -14.24 -2.77
CA HIS A 77 -14.65 -14.28 -3.17
C HIS A 77 -13.96 -15.64 -2.89
N GLY A 78 -14.65 -16.55 -2.16
CA GLY A 78 -14.11 -17.87 -1.86
C GLY A 78 -12.83 -17.82 -1.03
N LYS A 79 -11.95 -18.82 -1.21
CA LYS A 79 -10.63 -18.87 -0.58
C LYS A 79 -9.71 -17.81 -1.19
N ASN A 80 -9.00 -17.08 -0.34
CA ASN A 80 -8.05 -16.06 -0.78
C ASN A 80 -6.79 -16.06 0.07
N LYS A 81 -5.64 -16.05 -0.62
CA LYS A 81 -4.33 -15.83 -0.03
C LYS A 81 -3.60 -14.73 -0.78
N ALA A 82 -3.27 -13.68 -0.07
CA ALA A 82 -2.61 -12.52 -0.62
C ALA A 82 -1.53 -11.98 0.33
N GLY A 83 -0.67 -11.11 -0.18
CA GLY A 83 0.38 -10.52 0.62
C GLY A 83 0.94 -9.22 0.08
N LEU A 84 1.97 -8.77 0.78
CA LEU A 84 2.77 -7.60 0.47
C LEU A 84 4.03 -8.03 -0.27
N LEU A 85 4.22 -7.57 -1.49
CA LEU A 85 5.43 -7.80 -2.27
C LEU A 85 6.27 -6.52 -2.25
N THR A 86 7.50 -6.62 -1.77
CA THR A 86 8.50 -5.55 -1.83
C THR A 86 9.58 -5.93 -2.82
N VAL A 87 9.82 -5.08 -3.80
CA VAL A 87 10.85 -5.26 -4.84
C VAL A 87 11.89 -4.16 -4.71
N SER A 88 13.15 -4.52 -4.90
CA SER A 88 14.29 -3.61 -4.78
C SER A 88 15.35 -3.90 -5.84
N THR A 89 15.95 -2.84 -6.39
CA THR A 89 17.18 -2.93 -7.19
C THR A 89 18.42 -3.03 -6.33
N MET A 90 18.29 -2.77 -5.02
CA MET A 90 19.35 -2.83 -4.03
C MET A 90 19.20 -4.05 -3.13
N GLN A 91 20.31 -4.52 -2.56
CA GLN A 91 20.28 -5.70 -1.71
C GLN A 91 19.46 -5.47 -0.44
N ILE A 92 18.50 -6.35 -0.18
CA ILE A 92 17.79 -6.45 1.08
C ILE A 92 18.55 -7.43 1.98
N THR A 93 19.13 -6.94 3.07
CA THR A 93 19.93 -7.77 3.99
C THR A 93 19.07 -8.55 4.99
N LYS A 94 17.92 -8.02 5.34
CA LYS A 94 16.97 -8.64 6.25
C LYS A 94 15.56 -8.16 5.97
N SER A 95 14.58 -9.07 6.07
CA SER A 95 13.17 -8.74 6.00
C SER A 95 12.42 -9.37 7.17
N ILE A 96 11.50 -8.62 7.76
CA ILE A 96 10.68 -9.07 8.90
C ILE A 96 9.22 -8.75 8.59
N ARG A 97 8.34 -9.73 8.83
CA ARG A 97 6.89 -9.55 8.86
C ARG A 97 6.45 -9.20 10.28
N ARG A 98 5.66 -8.15 10.44
CA ARG A 98 5.07 -7.72 11.70
C ARG A 98 3.55 -7.81 11.62
N SER A 99 2.95 -8.66 12.43
CA SER A 99 1.49 -8.74 12.54
C SER A 99 0.92 -7.50 13.19
N LEU A 100 -0.14 -6.95 12.61
CA LEU A 100 -0.89 -5.84 13.16
C LEU A 100 -2.03 -6.32 14.07
N PRO A 101 -2.43 -5.55 15.09
CA PRO A 101 -3.64 -5.84 15.83
C PRO A 101 -4.87 -5.77 14.92
N ILE A 102 -5.77 -6.73 15.03
CA ILE A 102 -7.02 -6.82 14.28
C ILE A 102 -8.20 -6.96 15.24
N GLU A 103 -9.39 -6.58 14.78
CA GLU A 103 -10.61 -6.75 15.56
C GLU A 103 -10.93 -8.24 15.77
N GLY A 104 -11.57 -8.54 16.91
CA GLY A 104 -12.09 -9.86 17.21
C GLY A 104 -13.45 -10.14 16.58
N GLY A 105 -13.95 -11.37 16.73
CA GLY A 105 -15.29 -11.73 16.28
C GLY A 105 -15.42 -11.92 14.76
N PHE A 106 -16.58 -11.57 14.18
CA PHE A 106 -16.87 -11.72 12.75
C PHE A 106 -15.95 -10.86 11.87
N MET A 107 -15.56 -9.69 12.33
CA MET A 107 -14.66 -8.79 11.60
C MET A 107 -13.28 -9.41 11.38
N LYS A 108 -12.86 -10.31 12.26
CA LYS A 108 -11.62 -11.07 12.08
C LYS A 108 -11.59 -11.86 10.75
N LEU A 109 -12.75 -12.28 10.22
CA LEU A 109 -12.82 -12.97 8.93
C LEU A 109 -12.57 -12.08 7.73
N LEU A 110 -12.74 -10.76 7.91
CA LEU A 110 -12.51 -9.75 6.86
C LEU A 110 -11.10 -9.16 6.91
N ASP A 111 -10.47 -9.22 8.09
CA ASP A 111 -9.22 -8.52 8.38
C ASP A 111 -8.09 -9.48 8.80
N LEU A 112 -8.19 -10.73 8.33
CA LEU A 112 -7.26 -11.80 8.68
C LEU A 112 -5.81 -11.46 8.29
N ASP A 113 -4.91 -11.62 9.28
CA ASP A 113 -3.46 -11.58 9.10
C ASP A 113 -2.85 -10.24 8.69
N ARG A 114 -3.56 -9.11 8.87
CA ARG A 114 -2.99 -7.78 8.59
C ARG A 114 -1.58 -7.65 9.17
N CYS A 115 -0.69 -7.15 8.33
CA CYS A 115 0.71 -6.98 8.69
C CYS A 115 1.34 -5.82 7.92
N TYR A 116 2.55 -5.47 8.32
CA TYR A 116 3.51 -4.73 7.50
C TYR A 116 4.82 -5.54 7.39
N SER A 117 5.59 -5.27 6.36
CA SER A 117 6.95 -5.81 6.23
C SER A 117 7.98 -4.72 6.42
N VAL A 118 9.11 -5.07 7.03
CA VAL A 118 10.26 -4.18 7.22
C VAL A 118 11.44 -4.77 6.49
N ASN A 119 12.00 -4.03 5.54
CA ASN A 119 13.08 -4.48 4.67
C ASN A 119 14.29 -3.57 4.87
N ARG A 120 15.45 -4.14 5.20
CA ARG A 120 16.68 -3.41 5.53
C ARG A 120 17.60 -3.32 4.33
N ILE A 121 18.01 -2.11 4.00
CA ILE A 121 18.95 -1.82 2.92
C ILE A 121 20.14 -1.06 3.52
N PRO A 122 21.37 -1.59 3.45
CA PRO A 122 22.54 -0.90 3.96
C PRO A 122 22.83 0.36 3.14
N THR A 123 23.27 1.41 3.83
CA THR A 123 23.71 2.66 3.22
C THR A 123 25.22 2.86 3.38
N GLU A 124 25.81 3.74 2.58
CA GLU A 124 27.27 3.96 2.57
C GLU A 124 27.81 4.52 3.89
N ASN A 125 26.98 5.23 4.67
CA ASN A 125 27.37 5.81 5.95
C ASN A 125 27.28 4.83 7.14
N GLY A 126 27.02 3.54 6.87
CA GLY A 126 26.90 2.50 7.90
C GLY A 126 25.58 2.47 8.64
N LYS A 127 24.60 3.28 8.22
CA LYS A 127 23.21 3.19 8.64
C LYS A 127 22.41 2.33 7.66
N GLU A 128 21.13 2.18 7.93
CA GLU A 128 20.23 1.41 7.06
C GLU A 128 19.03 2.27 6.63
N LEU A 129 18.60 2.08 5.41
CA LEU A 129 17.29 2.50 4.95
C LEU A 129 16.30 1.38 5.24
N LEU A 130 15.29 1.66 6.06
CA LEU A 130 14.20 0.74 6.40
C LEU A 130 13.01 1.02 5.50
N LEU A 131 12.65 0.05 4.66
CA LEU A 131 11.49 0.11 3.80
C LEU A 131 10.32 -0.65 4.43
N TYR A 132 9.26 0.07 4.77
CA TYR A 132 8.03 -0.46 5.34
C TYR A 132 6.96 -0.54 4.27
N ASN A 133 6.59 -1.74 3.86
CA ASN A 133 5.43 -1.98 3.00
C ASN A 133 4.23 -2.32 3.90
N LEU A 134 3.16 -1.55 3.79
CA LEU A 134 2.01 -1.65 4.68
C LEU A 134 0.67 -1.70 3.93
N HIS A 135 -0.31 -2.32 4.57
CA HIS A 135 -1.70 -2.29 4.19
C HIS A 135 -2.55 -2.34 5.46
N LEU A 136 -3.07 -1.19 5.86
CA LEU A 136 -3.84 -1.04 7.10
C LEU A 136 -5.30 -1.48 6.90
N SER A 137 -6.00 -1.68 8.00
CA SER A 137 -7.41 -2.09 7.97
C SER A 137 -8.31 -0.96 7.46
N ALA A 138 -9.22 -1.29 6.52
CA ALA A 138 -10.19 -0.35 5.96
C ALA A 138 -11.38 -0.15 6.88
N TYR A 139 -12.06 -1.25 7.19
CA TYR A 139 -13.32 -1.26 7.91
C TYR A 139 -13.08 -1.70 9.34
N THR A 140 -12.95 -0.74 10.25
CA THR A 140 -12.90 -1.04 11.68
C THR A 140 -14.19 -0.53 12.33
N SER A 141 -14.91 -1.42 13.00
CA SER A 141 -16.08 -1.05 13.83
C SER A 141 -15.62 -0.30 15.08
N ASP A 142 -14.40 -0.58 15.54
CA ASP A 142 -13.73 0.15 16.62
C ASP A 142 -12.62 1.05 16.04
N PRO A 143 -12.79 2.39 16.09
CA PRO A 143 -11.76 3.34 15.65
C PRO A 143 -10.40 3.12 16.32
N LYS A 144 -10.38 2.55 17.52
CA LYS A 144 -9.14 2.26 18.25
C LYS A 144 -8.27 1.23 17.58
N THR A 145 -8.82 0.32 16.77
CA THR A 145 -8.03 -0.68 16.07
C THR A 145 -7.09 -0.03 15.06
N ALA A 146 -7.59 0.88 14.24
CA ALA A 146 -6.77 1.61 13.28
C ALA A 146 -5.70 2.48 13.97
N ASP A 147 -6.07 3.17 15.05
CA ASP A 147 -5.11 3.96 15.84
C ASP A 147 -4.04 3.07 16.49
N ASN A 148 -4.42 1.89 16.98
CA ASN A 148 -3.47 0.94 17.57
C ASN A 148 -2.51 0.37 16.52
N GLN A 149 -2.98 0.15 15.27
CA GLN A 149 -2.11 -0.24 14.17
C GLN A 149 -1.07 0.83 13.87
N LEU A 150 -1.47 2.09 13.79
CA LEU A 150 -0.56 3.23 13.58
C LEU A 150 0.42 3.41 14.75
N ARG A 151 -0.06 3.30 16.00
CA ARG A 151 0.83 3.41 17.18
C ARG A 151 1.90 2.33 17.17
N MET A 152 1.53 1.07 16.91
CA MET A 152 2.49 -0.03 16.82
C MET A 152 3.53 0.21 15.73
N LEU A 153 3.08 0.70 14.56
CA LEU A 153 3.96 1.05 13.45
C LEU A 153 4.95 2.16 13.86
N PHE A 154 4.46 3.23 14.49
CA PHE A 154 5.32 4.33 14.94
C PHE A 154 6.28 3.94 16.06
N ASP A 155 5.91 3.05 16.97
CA ASP A 155 6.82 2.53 18.02
C ASP A 155 7.97 1.73 17.41
N ASP A 156 7.70 0.92 16.40
CA ASP A 156 8.72 0.18 15.65
C ASP A 156 9.65 1.15 14.89
N MET A 157 9.08 2.11 14.18
CA MET A 157 9.83 3.16 13.46
C MET A 157 10.70 4.01 14.40
N LYS A 158 10.19 4.32 15.59
CA LYS A 158 10.95 5.11 16.60
C LYS A 158 12.22 4.40 17.03
N THR A 159 12.14 3.09 17.22
CA THR A 159 13.31 2.28 17.58
C THR A 159 14.40 2.36 16.51
N GLU A 160 14.02 2.29 15.24
CA GLU A 160 14.94 2.36 14.12
C GLU A 160 15.49 3.78 13.90
N TYR A 161 14.63 4.78 14.04
CA TYR A 161 15.02 6.18 13.95
C TYR A 161 16.04 6.57 15.04
N ASP A 162 15.82 6.14 16.29
CA ASP A 162 16.75 6.39 17.40
C ASP A 162 18.11 5.70 17.20
N ALA A 163 18.17 4.63 16.43
CA ALA A 163 19.42 4.01 16.00
C ALA A 163 20.14 4.80 14.87
N GLY A 164 19.50 5.86 14.37
CA GLY A 164 20.02 6.71 13.30
C GLY A 164 19.73 6.18 11.89
N ASN A 165 18.80 5.24 11.76
CA ASN A 165 18.38 4.70 10.47
C ASN A 165 17.40 5.66 9.77
N TYR A 166 17.26 5.48 8.46
CA TYR A 166 16.31 6.20 7.62
C TYR A 166 15.04 5.37 7.45
N ILE A 167 13.88 6.02 7.47
CA ILE A 167 12.60 5.33 7.36
C ILE A 167 11.82 5.85 6.17
N VAL A 168 11.42 4.95 5.31
CA VAL A 168 10.47 5.17 4.23
C VAL A 168 9.42 4.08 4.29
N ALA A 169 8.19 4.46 4.59
CA ALA A 169 7.04 3.58 4.55
C ALA A 169 6.12 3.97 3.40
N GLY A 170 5.49 3.00 2.79
CA GLY A 170 4.49 3.24 1.74
C GLY A 170 3.48 2.13 1.67
N GLY A 171 2.33 2.42 1.11
CA GLY A 171 1.27 1.47 0.88
C GLY A 171 -0.12 2.07 1.02
N ASP A 172 -1.09 1.19 1.23
CA ASP A 172 -2.48 1.52 1.43
C ASP A 172 -2.77 1.73 2.93
N PHE A 173 -3.02 2.97 3.30
CA PHE A 173 -3.37 3.35 4.68
C PHE A 173 -4.85 3.14 5.00
N ASN A 174 -5.69 2.96 3.96
CA ASN A 174 -7.14 2.95 4.11
C ASN A 174 -7.70 4.17 4.88
N LYS A 175 -7.03 5.29 4.76
CA LYS A 175 -7.35 6.58 5.37
C LYS A 175 -7.29 7.67 4.32
N ASP A 176 -8.14 8.69 4.41
CA ASP A 176 -8.03 9.86 3.57
C ASP A 176 -6.77 10.66 3.95
N LEU A 177 -5.71 10.53 3.14
CA LEU A 177 -4.42 11.16 3.40
C LEU A 177 -4.43 12.67 3.09
N LEU A 178 -5.35 13.14 2.25
CA LEU A 178 -5.54 14.57 1.97
C LEU A 178 -6.44 15.23 3.02
N GLY A 179 -7.22 14.42 3.76
CA GLY A 179 -8.14 14.88 4.81
C GLY A 179 -9.47 15.46 4.31
N ASN A 180 -9.54 15.86 3.04
CA ASN A 180 -10.71 16.43 2.38
C ASN A 180 -10.83 16.01 0.91
N SER A 181 -10.54 14.75 0.62
CA SER A 181 -10.55 14.21 -0.76
C SER A 181 -11.86 14.47 -1.49
N ALA A 182 -13.01 14.37 -0.81
CA ALA A 182 -14.31 14.63 -1.43
C ALA A 182 -14.39 16.05 -2.02
N GLU A 183 -13.96 17.07 -1.26
CA GLU A 183 -13.91 18.46 -1.71
C GLU A 183 -12.94 18.64 -2.89
N ILE A 184 -11.73 18.08 -2.77
CA ILE A 184 -10.67 18.20 -3.77
C ILE A 184 -11.10 17.60 -5.11
N PHE A 185 -11.74 16.43 -5.08
CA PHE A 185 -12.17 15.73 -6.29
C PHE A 185 -13.61 16.07 -6.73
N GLY A 186 -14.28 17.03 -6.05
CA GLY A 186 -15.59 17.53 -6.44
C GLY A 186 -16.75 16.57 -6.22
N HIS A 187 -16.66 15.71 -5.20
CA HIS A 187 -17.72 14.79 -4.80
C HIS A 187 -18.42 15.27 -3.52
N GLU A 188 -19.66 14.83 -3.33
CA GLU A 188 -20.34 14.98 -2.05
C GLU A 188 -19.68 14.05 -1.01
N GLU A 189 -19.54 14.55 0.22
CA GLU A 189 -19.06 13.73 1.32
C GLU A 189 -20.07 12.63 1.63
N LEU A 190 -19.61 11.38 1.64
CA LEU A 190 -20.48 10.25 1.96
C LEU A 190 -20.73 10.22 3.48
N GLU A 191 -22.01 10.05 3.91
CA GLU A 191 -22.37 9.89 5.32
C GLU A 191 -21.57 8.75 6.00
N ASP A 192 -21.39 7.64 5.27
CA ASP A 192 -20.64 6.46 5.70
C ASP A 192 -19.28 6.36 4.99
N ASN A 193 -18.56 7.49 4.86
CA ASN A 193 -17.21 7.47 4.28
C ASN A 193 -16.30 6.55 5.10
N TRP A 194 -15.84 5.46 4.47
CA TRP A 194 -14.95 4.49 5.07
C TRP A 194 -13.52 5.02 5.28
N ALA A 195 -13.07 5.93 4.43
CA ALA A 195 -11.73 6.53 4.50
C ALA A 195 -11.77 7.79 5.38
N LYS A 196 -11.56 7.63 6.67
CA LYS A 196 -11.45 8.76 7.60
C LYS A 196 -10.05 9.36 7.55
N PRO A 197 -9.88 10.68 7.76
CA PRO A 197 -8.56 11.31 7.90
C PRO A 197 -7.71 10.69 9.00
N ILE A 198 -6.39 10.77 8.85
CA ILE A 198 -5.46 10.50 9.95
C ILE A 198 -5.39 11.77 10.81
N SER A 199 -5.52 11.63 12.14
CA SER A 199 -5.29 12.75 13.04
C SER A 199 -3.81 13.12 13.06
N ASP A 200 -3.50 14.39 12.88
CA ASP A 200 -2.13 14.92 12.96
C ASP A 200 -1.46 14.60 14.30
N GLU A 201 -2.26 14.52 15.38
CA GLU A 201 -1.79 14.18 16.73
C GLU A 201 -1.22 12.74 16.83
N LEU A 202 -1.58 11.86 15.90
CA LEU A 202 -1.06 10.49 15.85
C LEU A 202 0.31 10.40 15.20
N ILE A 203 0.68 11.38 14.36
CA ILE A 203 1.94 11.38 13.62
C ILE A 203 3.03 11.95 14.53
N PRO A 204 4.06 11.16 14.89
CA PRO A 204 5.13 11.65 15.76
C PRO A 204 5.97 12.71 15.06
N ASP A 205 6.57 13.63 15.84
CA ASP A 205 7.37 14.75 15.33
C ASP A 205 8.54 14.36 14.42
N PHE A 206 9.05 13.13 14.57
CA PHE A 206 10.16 12.62 13.72
C PHE A 206 9.68 12.03 12.39
N MET A 207 8.37 11.95 12.15
CA MET A 207 7.79 11.41 10.93
C MET A 207 6.97 12.47 10.19
N GLN A 208 6.92 12.34 8.88
CA GLN A 208 6.10 13.16 8.00
C GLN A 208 5.19 12.27 7.14
N LEU A 209 3.91 12.57 7.12
CA LEU A 209 2.95 11.97 6.20
C LEU A 209 3.03 12.68 4.85
N ILE A 210 3.21 11.91 3.79
CA ILE A 210 3.27 12.38 2.41
C ILE A 210 2.06 11.83 1.66
N ALA A 211 1.08 12.68 1.42
CA ALA A 211 -0.03 12.39 0.52
C ALA A 211 0.36 12.82 -0.90
N PRO A 212 0.44 11.90 -1.87
CA PRO A 212 0.76 12.24 -3.25
C PRO A 212 -0.31 13.15 -3.84
N PHE A 213 0.09 14.34 -4.31
CA PHE A 213 -0.88 15.35 -4.75
C PHE A 213 -0.24 16.42 -5.65
N ASP A 214 -0.90 16.73 -6.77
CA ASP A 214 -0.63 17.90 -7.60
C ASP A 214 -1.87 18.81 -7.59
N GLU A 215 -1.74 20.02 -7.05
CA GLU A 215 -2.84 20.98 -6.96
C GLU A 215 -3.34 21.40 -8.35
N SER A 216 -2.46 21.42 -9.35
CA SER A 216 -2.79 21.83 -10.72
C SER A 216 -3.51 20.75 -11.53
N ASP A 217 -3.31 19.47 -11.17
CA ASP A 217 -3.92 18.31 -11.82
C ASP A 217 -4.15 17.19 -10.79
N PRO A 218 -5.15 17.33 -9.90
CA PRO A 218 -5.39 16.40 -8.83
C PRO A 218 -5.87 15.04 -9.34
N VAL A 219 -5.09 13.99 -9.07
CA VAL A 219 -5.42 12.60 -9.41
C VAL A 219 -5.62 11.79 -8.13
N PRO A 220 -6.78 11.12 -7.95
CA PRO A 220 -7.02 10.28 -6.78
C PRO A 220 -6.26 8.95 -6.87
N SER A 221 -5.87 8.39 -5.72
CA SER A 221 -5.20 7.11 -5.69
C SER A 221 -6.15 5.91 -5.68
N CYS A 222 -7.37 6.08 -5.22
CA CYS A 222 -8.34 4.98 -5.05
C CYS A 222 -9.76 5.41 -5.44
N ARG A 223 -10.55 4.44 -5.93
CA ARG A 223 -11.98 4.57 -6.17
C ARG A 223 -12.77 3.48 -5.44
N ASN A 224 -14.05 3.72 -5.23
CA ASN A 224 -14.93 2.63 -4.81
C ASN A 224 -14.98 1.53 -5.88
N ALA A 225 -14.83 0.28 -5.45
CA ALA A 225 -14.80 -0.90 -6.32
C ALA A 225 -16.16 -1.60 -6.49
N ASP A 226 -17.22 -1.05 -5.92
CA ASP A 226 -18.58 -1.59 -5.93
C ASP A 226 -19.24 -1.58 -7.33
N GLN A 227 -18.73 -0.76 -8.24
CA GLN A 227 -19.20 -0.62 -9.62
C GLN A 227 -18.01 -0.48 -10.59
N PRO A 228 -18.20 -0.77 -11.90
CA PRO A 228 -17.21 -0.39 -12.91
C PRO A 228 -16.88 1.10 -12.85
N TYR A 229 -15.64 1.45 -13.17
CA TYR A 229 -15.20 2.84 -13.11
C TYR A 229 -16.05 3.75 -14.00
N SER A 230 -16.46 4.85 -13.43
CA SER A 230 -17.10 5.98 -14.10
C SER A 230 -16.72 7.27 -13.37
N GLU A 231 -16.87 8.43 -14.01
CA GLU A 231 -16.58 9.73 -13.40
C GLU A 231 -17.45 10.05 -12.16
N SER A 232 -18.53 9.28 -11.95
CA SER A 232 -19.40 9.42 -10.77
C SER A 232 -18.98 8.56 -9.58
N ASN A 233 -17.95 7.70 -9.70
CA ASN A 233 -17.47 6.93 -8.56
C ASN A 233 -16.90 7.86 -7.48
N PHE A 234 -17.14 7.49 -6.23
CA PHE A 234 -16.41 8.12 -5.13
C PHE A 234 -14.92 7.79 -5.25
N VAL A 235 -14.08 8.81 -5.16
CA VAL A 235 -12.62 8.70 -5.22
C VAL A 235 -11.98 9.37 -4.01
N VAL A 236 -10.82 8.87 -3.62
CA VAL A 236 -10.09 9.29 -2.43
C VAL A 236 -8.60 9.00 -2.59
N THR A 237 -7.72 9.69 -1.88
CA THR A 237 -6.31 9.34 -1.81
C THR A 237 -6.01 8.63 -0.50
N VAL A 238 -5.81 7.31 -0.57
CA VAL A 238 -5.51 6.43 0.57
C VAL A 238 -4.10 5.82 0.50
N ASP A 239 -3.47 5.89 -0.67
CA ASP A 239 -2.13 5.41 -0.91
C ASP A 239 -1.13 6.56 -0.77
N GLY A 240 -0.05 6.33 -0.03
CA GLY A 240 0.94 7.37 0.22
C GLY A 240 2.12 6.87 1.02
N PHE A 241 2.82 7.81 1.68
CA PHE A 241 4.08 7.50 2.34
C PHE A 241 4.18 8.14 3.72
N LEU A 242 5.03 7.52 4.56
CA LEU A 242 5.56 8.10 5.79
C LEU A 242 7.07 8.09 5.69
N VAL A 243 7.71 9.21 5.99
CA VAL A 243 9.16 9.32 5.98
C VAL A 243 9.66 9.92 7.28
N SER A 244 10.85 9.52 7.73
CA SER A 244 11.52 10.17 8.85
C SER A 244 12.12 11.51 8.44
N ASP A 245 12.35 12.40 9.38
CA ASP A 245 12.82 13.77 9.13
C ASP A 245 14.26 13.85 8.57
N ASN A 246 15.02 12.74 8.64
CA ASN A 246 16.32 12.56 7.99
C ASN A 246 16.21 12.07 6.52
N VAL A 247 15.01 12.00 5.96
CA VAL A 247 14.72 11.77 4.55
C VAL A 247 14.17 13.06 3.93
N THR A 248 14.67 13.42 2.76
CA THR A 248 14.14 14.56 1.98
C THR A 248 13.27 14.04 0.87
N VAL A 249 12.01 14.48 0.83
CA VAL A 249 11.09 14.18 -0.28
C VAL A 249 11.23 15.28 -1.32
N GLU A 250 11.46 14.90 -2.56
CA GLU A 250 11.64 15.81 -3.68
C GLU A 250 10.35 15.95 -4.48
N ASP A 251 9.62 14.84 -4.67
CA ASP A 251 8.34 14.81 -5.37
C ASP A 251 7.50 13.63 -4.89
N ALA A 252 6.16 13.75 -4.91
CA ALA A 252 5.24 12.67 -4.60
C ALA A 252 3.92 12.87 -5.35
N LEU A 253 3.63 11.99 -6.29
CA LEU A 253 2.50 12.10 -7.22
C LEU A 253 1.75 10.77 -7.40
N VAL A 254 0.56 10.86 -7.95
CA VAL A 254 -0.24 9.71 -8.40
C VAL A 254 -0.06 9.55 -9.90
N LEU A 255 0.27 8.33 -10.34
CA LEU A 255 0.30 7.99 -11.76
C LEU A 255 -1.13 7.67 -12.24
N ASP A 256 -1.72 8.57 -13.02
CA ASP A 256 -3.05 8.34 -13.57
C ASP A 256 -3.04 7.21 -14.60
N THR A 257 -3.67 6.10 -14.26
CA THR A 257 -3.91 4.96 -15.17
C THR A 257 -5.37 4.93 -15.66
N GLY A 258 -6.20 5.86 -15.21
CA GLY A 258 -7.65 5.86 -15.42
C GLY A 258 -8.31 4.66 -14.76
N PHE A 259 -7.74 4.11 -13.69
CA PHE A 259 -8.22 2.91 -12.99
C PHE A 259 -8.47 1.70 -13.91
N LYS A 260 -7.68 1.56 -14.98
CA LYS A 260 -7.89 0.55 -16.02
C LYS A 260 -7.73 -0.88 -15.51
N TRP A 261 -6.78 -1.09 -14.58
CA TRP A 261 -6.34 -2.44 -14.21
C TRP A 261 -6.53 -2.74 -12.73
N SER A 262 -6.83 -1.71 -11.94
CA SER A 262 -7.05 -1.78 -10.50
C SER A 262 -8.00 -0.67 -10.06
N ASP A 263 -8.59 -0.81 -8.90
CA ASP A 263 -9.30 0.26 -8.18
C ASP A 263 -8.35 1.25 -7.47
N HIS A 264 -7.04 1.00 -7.56
CA HIS A 264 -6.00 1.92 -7.16
C HIS A 264 -5.12 2.34 -8.34
N ASN A 265 -4.76 3.62 -8.38
CA ASN A 265 -3.69 4.17 -9.20
C ASN A 265 -2.36 4.01 -8.47
N PRO A 266 -1.24 3.73 -9.17
CA PRO A 266 0.08 3.75 -8.55
C PRO A 266 0.42 5.13 -8.00
N VAL A 267 1.07 5.17 -6.84
CA VAL A 267 1.66 6.39 -6.29
C VAL A 267 3.18 6.26 -6.26
N TYR A 268 3.89 7.37 -6.45
CA TYR A 268 5.35 7.35 -6.43
C TYR A 268 5.91 8.57 -5.71
N MET A 269 7.13 8.44 -5.24
CA MET A 269 7.84 9.46 -4.50
C MET A 269 9.32 9.40 -4.85
N ASP A 270 9.91 10.55 -5.13
CA ASP A 270 11.35 10.72 -5.24
C ASP A 270 11.89 11.27 -3.93
N PHE A 271 12.97 10.67 -3.42
CA PHE A 271 13.56 11.05 -2.14
C PHE A 271 15.07 10.87 -2.11
N SER A 272 15.71 11.57 -1.18
CA SER A 272 17.12 11.42 -0.85
C SER A 272 17.34 11.32 0.66
N LEU A 273 18.46 10.71 1.06
CA LEU A 273 18.86 10.55 2.47
C LEU A 273 19.77 11.72 2.87
N LYS A 274 19.54 12.30 4.07
CA LYS A 274 20.37 13.40 4.61
C LYS A 274 21.66 12.91 5.24
#